data_c1b4eb71e92236972ab8f3d0014185c6
#
_entry.id   c1b4eb71e92236972ab8f3d0014185c6
#
_cell.length_a   1.000
_cell.length_b   1.000
_cell.length_c   1.000
_cell.angle_alpha   90.00
_cell.angle_beta   90.00
_cell.angle_gamma   90.00
#
_symmetry.space_group_name_H-M   'P 1'
#
loop_
_entity.id
_entity.type
_entity.pdbx_description
1 polymer ?
#
loop_
_entity_poly.entity_id
_entity_poly.type
_entity_poly.pdbx_seq_one_letter_code
_entity_poly.pdbx_strand_id
1 'polypeptide(L)'
;MRSCSVAAGPSAGSVVGAWLTMQPDGLSTLPRRMQDRAEWHARNTAAGYGDRDLLRRVVAGSTRDAESARSIGQAAIAAIPPISVDQADALWHATLPTGPWPDRLRVASVDAGAGAVKAWSASDGISLATAVSCSIAAPGATPPVALADSVWVDGAVRSGTNADLIHDIGSATPGRVLVLAPLPNDNLAREEASLVEHGHRVRVITADPFYETIADLMNPQFVDVAVAAGAKQAQAVAAELAAWWRA
;
A
#
# COMPACT_ATOMS: atom_id res chain seq x y z
N MET A 1 1.36 7.77 -18.87
CA MET A 1 1.99 7.65 -17.52
C MET A 1 3.48 8.01 -17.48
N ARG A 2 4.14 8.35 -18.60
CA ARG A 2 5.55 8.80 -18.59
C ARG A 2 5.80 10.16 -17.93
N SER A 3 4.75 10.85 -17.48
CA SER A 3 4.81 12.18 -16.84
C SER A 3 4.47 12.20 -15.35
N CYS A 4 4.32 11.04 -14.69
CA CYS A 4 4.08 11.00 -13.25
C CYS A 4 5.38 11.35 -12.51
N SER A 5 5.37 12.45 -11.73
CA SER A 5 6.55 12.90 -10.98
C SER A 5 6.77 12.11 -9.70
N VAL A 6 5.70 11.67 -9.05
CA VAL A 6 5.75 10.86 -7.81
C VAL A 6 4.66 9.82 -7.83
N ALA A 7 4.98 8.61 -7.38
CA ALA A 7 4.04 7.55 -7.05
C ALA A 7 4.23 7.19 -5.58
N ALA A 8 3.15 7.12 -4.83
CA ALA A 8 3.20 6.78 -3.41
C ALA A 8 2.05 5.82 -3.05
N GLY A 9 2.26 4.99 -2.05
CA GLY A 9 1.19 4.15 -1.53
C GLY A 9 1.65 3.23 -0.41
N PRO A 10 0.71 2.84 0.47
CA PRO A 10 0.90 1.78 1.43
C PRO A 10 0.55 0.42 0.83
N SER A 11 0.99 -0.64 1.50
CA SER A 11 0.55 -2.02 1.29
C SER A 11 0.61 -2.46 -0.19
N ALA A 12 -0.45 -2.98 -0.74
CA ALA A 12 -0.53 -3.37 -2.16
C ALA A 12 -0.16 -2.22 -3.12
N GLY A 13 -0.44 -0.98 -2.73
CA GLY A 13 -0.06 0.23 -3.48
C GLY A 13 1.45 0.39 -3.63
N SER A 14 2.25 -0.08 -2.67
CA SER A 14 3.71 -0.05 -2.74
C SER A 14 4.24 -0.99 -3.83
N VAL A 15 3.65 -2.18 -3.96
CA VAL A 15 4.01 -3.16 -5.01
C VAL A 15 3.59 -2.66 -6.39
N VAL A 16 2.35 -2.19 -6.53
CA VAL A 16 1.86 -1.63 -7.80
C VAL A 16 2.70 -0.41 -8.20
N GLY A 17 3.01 0.47 -7.24
CA GLY A 17 3.88 1.64 -7.45
C GLY A 17 5.28 1.26 -7.94
N ALA A 18 5.87 0.20 -7.37
CA ALA A 18 7.17 -0.31 -7.80
C ALA A 18 7.13 -0.77 -9.26
N TRP A 19 6.19 -1.63 -9.63
CA TRP A 19 6.03 -2.10 -11.02
C TRP A 19 5.75 -0.94 -11.97
N LEU A 20 4.86 -0.02 -11.59
CA LEU A 20 4.47 1.13 -12.40
C LEU A 20 5.64 2.07 -12.70
N THR A 21 6.53 2.26 -11.73
CA THR A 21 7.64 3.22 -11.85
C THR A 21 8.92 2.60 -12.42
N MET A 22 9.13 1.30 -12.22
CA MET A 22 10.35 0.60 -12.64
C MET A 22 10.18 -0.18 -13.94
N GLN A 23 9.11 -0.96 -14.06
CA GLN A 23 8.86 -1.84 -15.21
C GLN A 23 7.37 -1.85 -15.59
N PRO A 24 6.81 -0.75 -16.10
CA PRO A 24 5.37 -0.63 -16.37
C PRO A 24 4.83 -1.69 -17.35
N ASP A 25 5.66 -2.14 -18.31
CA ASP A 25 5.30 -3.19 -19.24
C ASP A 25 5.16 -4.57 -18.54
N GLY A 26 5.76 -4.74 -17.38
CA GLY A 26 5.65 -5.93 -16.55
C GLY A 26 4.39 -5.99 -15.69
N LEU A 27 3.58 -4.93 -15.62
CA LEU A 27 2.35 -4.91 -14.82
C LEU A 27 1.38 -6.04 -15.19
N SER A 28 1.35 -6.48 -16.44
CA SER A 28 0.54 -7.62 -16.89
C SER A 28 0.93 -8.94 -16.21
N THR A 29 2.14 -9.06 -15.67
CA THR A 29 2.62 -10.25 -14.96
C THR A 29 2.30 -10.21 -13.47
N LEU A 30 1.95 -9.03 -12.94
CA LEU A 30 1.74 -8.83 -11.50
C LEU A 30 0.62 -9.70 -10.93
N PRO A 31 -0.55 -9.86 -11.58
CA PRO A 31 -1.61 -10.74 -11.07
C PRO A 31 -1.10 -12.16 -10.80
N ARG A 32 -0.37 -12.74 -11.73
CA ARG A 32 0.20 -14.07 -11.58
C ARG A 32 1.19 -14.14 -10.42
N ARG A 33 2.08 -13.17 -10.29
CA ARG A 33 3.05 -13.10 -9.19
C ARG A 33 2.36 -12.97 -7.83
N MET A 34 1.28 -12.19 -7.76
CA MET A 34 0.49 -12.05 -6.55
C MET A 34 -0.27 -13.31 -6.21
N GLN A 35 -0.78 -14.04 -7.21
CA GLN A 35 -1.39 -15.34 -7.01
C GLN A 35 -0.39 -16.36 -6.47
N ASP A 36 0.78 -16.50 -7.11
CA ASP A 36 1.84 -17.40 -6.67
C ASP A 36 2.27 -17.09 -5.22
N ARG A 37 2.35 -15.80 -4.87
CA ARG A 37 2.66 -15.35 -3.52
C ARG A 37 1.54 -15.66 -2.52
N ALA A 38 0.29 -15.43 -2.87
CA ALA A 38 -0.85 -15.73 -2.01
C ALA A 38 -0.96 -17.24 -1.75
N GLU A 39 -0.74 -18.06 -2.77
CA GLU A 39 -0.69 -19.51 -2.63
C GLU A 39 0.50 -19.97 -1.76
N TRP A 40 1.67 -19.34 -1.93
CA TRP A 40 2.82 -19.60 -1.06
C TRP A 40 2.50 -19.26 0.39
N HIS A 41 1.90 -18.09 0.62
CA HIS A 41 1.49 -17.65 1.95
C HIS A 41 0.49 -18.63 2.58
N ALA A 42 -0.53 -19.02 1.84
CA ALA A 42 -1.55 -19.97 2.32
C ALA A 42 -0.95 -21.35 2.72
N ARG A 43 0.11 -21.80 2.02
CA ARG A 43 0.80 -23.06 2.34
C ARG A 43 1.78 -22.95 3.51
N ASN A 44 2.39 -21.78 3.73
CA ASN A 44 3.50 -21.59 4.66
C ASN A 44 3.13 -20.82 5.92
N THR A 45 1.98 -20.14 5.95
CA THR A 45 1.41 -19.62 7.17
C THR A 45 0.63 -20.74 7.85
N ALA A 46 1.21 -21.28 8.93
CA ALA A 46 0.53 -22.25 9.75
C ALA A 46 -0.85 -21.71 10.17
N ALA A 47 -1.84 -22.56 10.25
CA ALA A 47 -3.13 -22.26 10.88
C ALA A 47 -2.85 -21.67 12.27
N GLY A 48 -2.85 -20.35 12.41
CA GLY A 48 -2.41 -19.65 13.61
C GLY A 48 -1.86 -18.26 13.37
N TYR A 49 -1.41 -17.92 12.17
CA TYR A 49 -1.22 -16.53 11.81
C TYR A 49 -2.59 -15.91 11.51
N GLY A 50 -3.04 -15.05 12.41
CA GLY A 50 -4.17 -14.23 12.09
C GLY A 50 -5.03 -13.89 13.30
N ASP A 51 -4.79 -12.74 13.84
CA ASP A 51 -5.83 -12.01 14.57
C ASP A 51 -6.72 -11.33 13.53
N ARG A 52 -7.79 -12.05 13.12
CA ARG A 52 -8.75 -11.54 12.13
C ARG A 52 -9.48 -10.29 12.60
N ASP A 53 -9.63 -10.10 13.90
CA ASP A 53 -10.27 -8.92 14.46
C ASP A 53 -9.31 -7.72 14.39
N LEU A 54 -8.02 -7.93 14.60
CA LEU A 54 -7.02 -6.89 14.42
C LEU A 54 -6.94 -6.48 12.94
N LEU A 55 -6.88 -7.44 12.01
CA LEU A 55 -6.90 -7.14 10.57
C LEU A 55 -8.18 -6.39 10.17
N ARG A 56 -9.34 -6.82 10.67
CA ARG A 56 -10.62 -6.14 10.40
C ARG A 56 -10.61 -4.69 10.90
N ARG A 57 -10.04 -4.44 12.08
CA ARG A 57 -9.88 -3.08 12.62
C ARG A 57 -9.02 -2.18 11.73
N VAL A 58 -8.01 -2.72 11.07
CA VAL A 58 -7.17 -1.97 10.11
C VAL A 58 -7.93 -1.66 8.83
N VAL A 59 -8.59 -2.67 8.25
CA VAL A 59 -9.32 -2.54 6.97
C VAL A 59 -10.59 -1.70 7.12
N ALA A 60 -11.23 -1.70 8.28
CA ALA A 60 -12.44 -0.89 8.56
C ALA A 60 -12.21 0.63 8.50
N GLY A 61 -10.98 1.07 8.34
CA GLY A 61 -10.66 2.37 7.73
C GLY A 61 -11.01 3.64 8.48
N SER A 62 -11.18 3.61 9.80
CA SER A 62 -11.38 4.86 10.54
C SER A 62 -10.14 5.75 10.51
N THR A 63 -10.35 7.07 10.51
CA THR A 63 -9.28 8.07 10.69
C THR A 63 -8.49 7.75 11.94
N ARG A 64 -7.18 7.57 11.79
CA ARG A 64 -6.31 7.26 12.91
C ARG A 64 -5.31 8.37 13.14
N ASP A 65 -5.38 8.92 14.34
CA ASP A 65 -4.30 9.72 14.88
C ASP A 65 -3.12 8.83 15.29
N ALA A 66 -2.02 9.44 15.69
CA ALA A 66 -0.82 8.72 16.09
C ALA A 66 -1.05 7.79 17.29
N GLU A 67 -1.94 8.14 18.22
CA GLU A 67 -2.24 7.31 19.38
C GLU A 67 -2.98 6.03 18.99
N SER A 68 -4.01 6.15 18.16
CA SER A 68 -4.75 5.01 17.62
C SER A 68 -3.87 4.11 16.77
N ALA A 69 -3.01 4.70 15.94
CA ALA A 69 -2.06 3.97 15.11
C ALA A 69 -1.03 3.21 15.97
N ARG A 70 -0.50 3.85 17.02
CA ARG A 70 0.39 3.22 18.00
C ARG A 70 -0.29 2.04 18.69
N SER A 71 -1.53 2.20 19.15
CA SER A 71 -2.31 1.13 19.79
C SER A 71 -2.44 -0.11 18.89
N ILE A 72 -2.73 0.09 17.60
CA ILE A 72 -2.79 -1.00 16.62
C ILE A 72 -1.39 -1.59 16.38
N GLY A 73 -0.36 -0.77 16.26
CA GLY A 73 1.02 -1.22 16.09
C GLY A 73 1.50 -2.10 17.24
N GLN A 74 1.24 -1.71 18.48
CA GLN A 74 1.56 -2.52 19.67
C GLN A 74 0.78 -3.86 19.68
N ALA A 75 -0.50 -3.85 19.29
CA ALA A 75 -1.27 -5.07 19.16
C ALA A 75 -0.71 -6.00 18.06
N ALA A 76 -0.19 -5.43 16.96
CA ALA A 76 0.47 -6.19 15.89
C ALA A 76 1.73 -6.90 16.38
N ILE A 77 2.58 -6.21 17.14
CA ILE A 77 3.80 -6.77 17.75
C ILE A 77 3.45 -7.91 18.72
N ALA A 78 2.40 -7.73 19.52
CA ALA A 78 1.95 -8.74 20.47
C ALA A 78 1.35 -9.97 19.76
N ALA A 79 0.69 -9.80 18.63
CA ALA A 79 0.08 -10.87 17.88
C ALA A 79 1.10 -11.72 17.09
N ILE A 80 2.09 -11.07 16.47
CA ILE A 80 3.11 -11.73 15.65
C ILE A 80 4.47 -11.10 15.95
N PRO A 81 5.49 -11.87 16.36
CA PRO A 81 6.83 -11.36 16.58
C PRO A 81 7.41 -10.69 15.32
N PRO A 82 8.11 -9.55 15.49
CA PRO A 82 8.77 -8.87 14.38
C PRO A 82 9.86 -9.74 13.74
N ILE A 83 10.01 -9.60 12.42
CA ILE A 83 11.09 -10.21 11.64
C ILE A 83 12.25 -9.23 11.44
N SER A 84 13.43 -9.78 11.14
CA SER A 84 14.63 -8.99 10.84
C SER A 84 14.55 -8.37 9.43
N VAL A 85 15.45 -7.41 9.16
CA VAL A 85 15.61 -6.79 7.84
C VAL A 85 15.92 -7.81 6.75
N ASP A 86 16.80 -8.79 7.02
CA ASP A 86 17.15 -9.82 6.04
C ASP A 86 15.95 -10.71 5.69
N GLN A 87 15.16 -11.08 6.69
CA GLN A 87 13.92 -11.83 6.48
C GLN A 87 12.91 -11.00 5.68
N ALA A 88 12.77 -9.71 6.00
CA ALA A 88 11.89 -8.78 5.31
C ALA A 88 12.29 -8.61 3.84
N ASP A 89 13.58 -8.43 3.55
CA ASP A 89 14.09 -8.33 2.18
C ASP A 89 13.79 -9.61 1.39
N ALA A 90 14.10 -10.77 1.95
CA ALA A 90 13.88 -12.06 1.30
C ALA A 90 12.40 -12.31 0.95
N LEU A 91 11.46 -11.80 1.75
CA LEU A 91 10.02 -11.99 1.51
C LEU A 91 9.52 -11.37 0.21
N TRP A 92 10.09 -10.24 -0.23
CA TRP A 92 9.56 -9.48 -1.36
C TRP A 92 10.49 -9.40 -2.56
N HIS A 93 11.77 -9.72 -2.38
CA HIS A 93 12.79 -9.59 -3.42
C HIS A 93 12.39 -10.23 -4.76
N ALA A 94 11.86 -11.46 -4.74
CA ALA A 94 11.47 -12.18 -5.95
C ALA A 94 10.17 -11.66 -6.61
N THR A 95 9.34 -10.91 -5.88
CA THR A 95 8.05 -10.41 -6.38
C THR A 95 8.18 -9.04 -7.02
N LEU A 96 9.16 -8.25 -6.58
CA LEU A 96 9.38 -6.89 -7.06
C LEU A 96 10.17 -6.86 -8.37
N PRO A 97 10.06 -5.77 -9.15
CA PRO A 97 10.90 -5.57 -10.32
C PRO A 97 12.36 -5.40 -9.91
N THR A 98 13.27 -5.88 -10.74
CA THR A 98 14.72 -5.73 -10.54
C THR A 98 15.20 -4.35 -10.99
N GLY A 99 16.20 -3.80 -10.31
CA GLY A 99 16.83 -2.52 -10.64
C GLY A 99 16.84 -1.54 -9.48
N PRO A 100 17.41 -0.34 -9.70
CA PRO A 100 17.48 0.68 -8.65
C PRO A 100 16.10 1.21 -8.29
N TRP A 101 15.90 1.48 -7.02
CA TRP A 101 14.69 2.13 -6.51
C TRP A 101 14.60 3.56 -7.09
N PRO A 102 13.53 3.91 -7.85
CA PRO A 102 13.42 5.23 -8.46
C PRO A 102 13.13 6.33 -7.43
N ASP A 103 13.75 7.49 -7.58
CA ASP A 103 13.53 8.65 -6.69
C ASP A 103 12.06 9.10 -6.62
N ARG A 104 11.27 8.77 -7.63
CA ARG A 104 9.85 9.10 -7.70
C ARG A 104 8.92 8.12 -6.97
N LEU A 105 9.42 7.01 -6.43
CA LEU A 105 8.61 6.05 -5.68
C LEU A 105 8.74 6.28 -4.18
N ARG A 106 7.60 6.36 -3.50
CA ARG A 106 7.50 6.41 -2.04
C ARG A 106 6.67 5.25 -1.53
N VAL A 107 7.13 4.66 -0.44
CA VAL A 107 6.50 3.50 0.20
C VAL A 107 6.14 3.88 1.64
N ALA A 108 4.83 3.89 1.95
CA ALA A 108 4.37 4.33 3.26
C ALA A 108 4.26 3.16 4.25
N SER A 109 4.79 3.35 5.46
CA SER A 109 4.58 2.47 6.60
C SER A 109 4.44 3.27 7.89
N VAL A 110 4.03 2.62 8.98
CA VAL A 110 3.83 3.26 10.28
C VAL A 110 4.80 2.69 11.30
N ASP A 111 5.44 3.55 12.08
CA ASP A 111 6.19 3.17 13.27
C ASP A 111 5.22 2.70 14.36
N ALA A 112 5.31 1.45 14.76
CA ALA A 112 4.41 0.84 15.74
C ALA A 112 4.58 1.42 17.15
N GLY A 113 5.74 1.99 17.47
CA GLY A 113 6.04 2.61 18.74
C GLY A 113 5.56 4.06 18.84
N ALA A 114 5.71 4.82 17.76
CA ALA A 114 5.34 6.24 17.71
C ALA A 114 3.94 6.47 17.12
N GLY A 115 3.40 5.54 16.32
CA GLY A 115 2.20 5.75 15.52
C GLY A 115 2.40 6.72 14.35
N ALA A 116 3.64 7.08 14.07
CA ALA A 116 3.99 8.03 13.03
C ALA A 116 4.16 7.34 11.67
N VAL A 117 3.65 7.97 10.62
CA VAL A 117 3.85 7.49 9.25
C VAL A 117 5.22 7.92 8.73
N LYS A 118 5.85 7.04 7.96
CA LYS A 118 7.04 7.36 7.16
C LYS A 118 6.82 6.96 5.71
N ALA A 119 7.17 7.88 4.81
CA ALA A 119 7.24 7.63 3.37
C ALA A 119 8.68 7.33 2.98
N TRP A 120 9.01 6.04 2.88
CA TRP A 120 10.35 5.57 2.49
C TRP A 120 10.69 5.93 1.06
N SER A 121 11.97 6.18 0.81
CA SER A 121 12.54 6.52 -0.48
C SER A 121 13.89 5.83 -0.69
N ALA A 122 14.43 5.92 -1.89
CA ALA A 122 15.76 5.39 -2.19
C ALA A 122 16.89 6.02 -1.33
N SER A 123 16.70 7.23 -0.82
CA SER A 123 17.68 7.92 0.02
C SER A 123 17.70 7.45 1.48
N ASP A 124 16.78 6.61 1.91
CA ASP A 124 16.73 6.12 3.29
C ASP A 124 17.72 4.99 3.59
N GLY A 125 18.46 4.51 2.59
CA GLY A 125 19.54 3.53 2.79
C GLY A 125 19.07 2.10 3.04
N ILE A 126 17.80 1.78 2.78
CA ILE A 126 17.24 0.44 2.86
C ILE A 126 16.86 -0.07 1.47
N SER A 127 16.69 -1.38 1.31
CA SER A 127 16.22 -1.94 0.03
C SER A 127 14.75 -1.65 -0.20
N LEU A 128 14.32 -1.62 -1.47
CA LEU A 128 12.90 -1.53 -1.82
C LEU A 128 12.11 -2.71 -1.23
N ALA A 129 12.69 -3.91 -1.23
CA ALA A 129 12.04 -5.10 -0.68
C ALA A 129 11.80 -4.97 0.83
N THR A 130 12.75 -4.43 1.58
CA THR A 130 12.58 -4.12 3.01
C THR A 130 11.48 -3.09 3.23
N ALA A 131 11.48 -1.98 2.47
CA ALA A 131 10.46 -0.95 2.59
C ALA A 131 9.05 -1.48 2.26
N VAL A 132 8.92 -2.29 1.21
CA VAL A 132 7.67 -2.96 0.86
C VAL A 132 7.23 -3.93 1.96
N SER A 133 8.16 -4.67 2.56
CA SER A 133 7.85 -5.55 3.70
C SER A 133 7.29 -4.77 4.90
N CYS A 134 7.90 -3.63 5.24
CA CYS A 134 7.35 -2.73 6.27
C CYS A 134 5.94 -2.26 5.91
N SER A 135 5.74 -1.89 4.64
CA SER A 135 4.49 -1.33 4.12
C SER A 135 3.33 -2.32 4.06
N ILE A 136 3.64 -3.62 3.94
CA ILE A 136 2.66 -4.73 3.85
C ILE A 136 2.58 -5.52 5.16
N ALA A 137 3.20 -5.08 6.21
CA ALA A 137 3.15 -5.72 7.51
C ALA A 137 1.78 -5.52 8.17
N ALA A 138 0.74 -6.12 7.56
CA ALA A 138 -0.66 -5.99 7.96
C ALA A 138 -0.89 -6.59 9.37
N PRO A 139 -1.32 -5.78 10.35
CA PRO A 139 -1.54 -6.22 11.72
C PRO A 139 -2.45 -7.45 11.80
N GLY A 140 -1.98 -8.48 12.50
CA GLY A 140 -2.71 -9.74 12.65
C GLY A 140 -2.64 -10.70 11.44
N ALA A 141 -2.01 -10.31 10.33
CA ALA A 141 -1.91 -11.16 9.14
C ALA A 141 -0.47 -11.43 8.71
N THR A 142 0.43 -10.46 8.85
CA THR A 142 1.84 -10.58 8.46
C THR A 142 2.74 -10.01 9.57
N PRO A 143 3.97 -10.51 9.73
CA PRO A 143 4.85 -10.05 10.80
C PRO A 143 5.27 -8.60 10.60
N PRO A 144 5.31 -7.80 11.69
CA PRO A 144 5.98 -6.50 11.70
C PRO A 144 7.47 -6.64 11.36
N VAL A 145 8.11 -5.55 10.97
CA VAL A 145 9.53 -5.53 10.59
C VAL A 145 10.33 -4.71 11.62
N ALA A 146 11.32 -5.35 12.25
CA ALA A 146 12.28 -4.65 13.11
C ALA A 146 13.38 -4.02 12.23
N LEU A 147 13.45 -2.70 12.23
CA LEU A 147 14.41 -1.91 11.45
C LEU A 147 14.96 -0.77 12.30
N ALA A 148 16.26 -0.75 12.52
CA ALA A 148 16.95 0.13 13.47
C ALA A 148 16.30 0.03 14.87
N ASP A 149 15.98 1.16 15.48
CA ASP A 149 15.40 1.22 16.83
C ASP A 149 13.85 1.17 16.82
N SER A 150 13.25 0.89 15.67
CA SER A 150 11.79 0.91 15.49
C SER A 150 11.26 -0.42 14.95
N VAL A 151 9.96 -0.63 15.16
CA VAL A 151 9.21 -1.72 14.54
C VAL A 151 8.15 -1.13 13.62
N TRP A 152 8.11 -1.61 12.38
CA TRP A 152 7.27 -1.05 11.32
C TRP A 152 6.12 -1.97 10.98
N VAL A 153 4.95 -1.36 10.77
CA VAL A 153 3.72 -2.00 10.36
C VAL A 153 3.14 -1.32 9.11
N ASP A 154 2.15 -1.95 8.51
CA ASP A 154 1.48 -1.51 7.29
C ASP A 154 1.06 -0.04 7.36
N GLY A 155 1.28 0.70 6.28
CA GLY A 155 0.84 2.08 6.15
C GLY A 155 -0.67 2.27 6.26
N ALA A 156 -1.45 1.22 5.97
CA ALA A 156 -2.90 1.21 6.17
C ALA A 156 -3.31 1.32 7.65
N VAL A 157 -2.39 1.12 8.60
CA VAL A 157 -2.62 1.41 10.02
C VAL A 157 -2.96 2.89 10.22
N ARG A 158 -2.38 3.80 9.43
CA ARG A 158 -2.78 5.22 9.41
C ARG A 158 -3.92 5.47 8.41
N SER A 159 -3.76 5.08 7.18
CA SER A 159 -4.76 5.26 6.12
C SER A 159 -4.55 4.25 5.00
N GLY A 160 -5.65 3.78 4.40
CA GLY A 160 -5.61 2.87 3.24
C GLY A 160 -5.00 3.48 1.97
N THR A 161 -4.90 4.82 1.89
CA THR A 161 -4.34 5.54 0.75
C THR A 161 -3.10 6.36 1.10
N ASN A 162 -3.09 7.02 2.25
CA ASN A 162 -2.06 8.01 2.63
C ASN A 162 -1.80 9.05 1.52
N ALA A 163 -2.85 9.45 0.79
CA ALA A 163 -2.73 10.31 -0.38
C ALA A 163 -2.22 11.72 -0.04
N ASP A 164 -2.52 12.21 1.15
CA ASP A 164 -2.06 13.49 1.68
C ASP A 164 -0.52 13.59 1.77
N LEU A 165 0.19 12.47 1.92
CA LEU A 165 1.65 12.47 1.94
C LEU A 165 2.30 12.95 0.63
N ILE A 166 1.56 12.95 -0.48
CA ILE A 166 2.06 13.45 -1.77
C ILE A 166 2.48 14.92 -1.68
N HIS A 167 1.80 15.71 -0.86
CA HIS A 167 2.17 17.10 -0.63
C HIS A 167 3.56 17.24 0.00
N ASP A 168 3.87 16.42 1.00
CA ASP A 168 5.12 16.51 1.77
C ASP A 168 6.33 15.93 1.01
N ILE A 169 6.10 14.97 0.12
CA ILE A 169 7.15 14.19 -0.55
C ILE A 169 7.30 14.50 -2.04
N GLY A 170 6.37 15.25 -2.58
CA GLY A 170 6.34 15.62 -3.99
C GLY A 170 7.00 16.97 -4.27
N SER A 171 6.71 17.50 -5.44
CA SER A 171 7.01 18.89 -5.75
C SER A 171 6.07 19.80 -4.97
N ALA A 172 6.58 20.85 -4.36
CA ALA A 172 5.77 21.91 -3.75
C ALA A 172 4.84 22.63 -4.77
N THR A 173 4.97 22.30 -6.06
CA THR A 173 4.15 22.88 -7.11
C THR A 173 2.83 22.09 -7.22
N PRO A 174 1.68 22.76 -7.14
CA PRO A 174 0.38 22.15 -7.36
C PRO A 174 0.30 21.42 -8.69
N GLY A 175 -0.29 20.24 -8.66
CA GLY A 175 -0.40 19.37 -9.84
C GLY A 175 -1.66 18.52 -9.81
N ARG A 176 -1.72 17.51 -10.68
CA ARG A 176 -2.82 16.53 -10.67
C ARG A 176 -2.44 15.33 -9.83
N VAL A 177 -3.35 14.94 -8.94
CA VAL A 177 -3.20 13.76 -8.08
C VAL A 177 -4.31 12.78 -8.39
N LEU A 178 -3.95 11.61 -8.89
CA LEU A 178 -4.85 10.49 -9.07
C LEU A 178 -4.72 9.56 -7.87
N VAL A 179 -5.79 9.40 -7.12
CA VAL A 179 -5.88 8.47 -5.99
C VAL A 179 -6.64 7.22 -6.43
N LEU A 180 -6.01 6.07 -6.34
CA LEU A 180 -6.65 4.76 -6.54
C LEU A 180 -6.88 4.14 -5.16
N ALA A 181 -8.15 4.06 -4.75
CA ALA A 181 -8.58 3.56 -3.45
C ALA A 181 -9.44 2.30 -3.62
N PRO A 182 -8.81 1.10 -3.77
CA PRO A 182 -9.55 -0.14 -4.00
C PRO A 182 -10.50 -0.49 -2.86
N LEU A 183 -10.16 -0.07 -1.64
CA LEU A 183 -10.98 -0.28 -0.45
C LEU A 183 -11.53 1.06 0.02
N PRO A 184 -12.83 1.15 0.36
CA PRO A 184 -13.38 2.32 1.01
C PRO A 184 -12.63 2.61 2.31
N ASN A 185 -12.34 3.88 2.58
CA ASN A 185 -11.78 4.30 3.87
C ASN A 185 -12.24 5.72 4.21
N ASP A 186 -12.47 5.95 5.50
CA ASP A 186 -13.03 7.22 6.01
C ASP A 186 -12.02 8.38 5.92
N ASN A 187 -10.74 8.08 5.71
CA ASN A 187 -9.69 9.10 5.56
C ASN A 187 -9.71 9.77 4.20
N LEU A 188 -10.26 9.11 3.20
CA LEU A 188 -10.15 9.52 1.80
C LEU A 188 -10.66 10.94 1.55
N ALA A 189 -11.83 11.28 2.10
CA ALA A 189 -12.41 12.62 1.96
C ALA A 189 -11.52 13.70 2.61
N ARG A 190 -10.92 13.41 3.76
CA ARG A 190 -10.00 14.32 4.44
C ARG A 190 -8.70 14.50 3.66
N GLU A 191 -8.14 13.40 3.14
CA GLU A 191 -6.93 13.43 2.32
C GLU A 191 -7.15 14.20 1.02
N GLU A 192 -8.30 13.99 0.36
CA GLU A 192 -8.69 14.75 -0.82
C GLU A 192 -8.83 16.25 -0.51
N ALA A 193 -9.52 16.60 0.58
CA ALA A 193 -9.66 17.98 1.01
C ALA A 193 -8.30 18.64 1.28
N SER A 194 -7.40 17.94 1.98
CA SER A 194 -6.05 18.42 2.24
C SER A 194 -5.28 18.68 0.94
N LEU A 195 -5.33 17.77 -0.02
CA LEU A 195 -4.67 17.94 -1.31
C LEU A 195 -5.23 19.13 -2.10
N VAL A 196 -6.55 19.32 -2.07
CA VAL A 196 -7.23 20.48 -2.72
C VAL A 196 -6.82 21.77 -2.05
N GLU A 197 -6.75 21.82 -0.72
CA GLU A 197 -6.30 22.98 0.05
C GLU A 197 -4.86 23.39 -0.32
N HIS A 198 -4.00 22.42 -0.63
CA HIS A 198 -2.65 22.65 -1.14
C HIS A 198 -2.60 22.95 -2.66
N GLY A 199 -3.75 23.18 -3.29
CA GLY A 199 -3.85 23.61 -4.68
C GLY A 199 -3.80 22.48 -5.71
N HIS A 200 -3.79 21.21 -5.29
CA HIS A 200 -3.83 20.10 -6.23
C HIS A 200 -5.21 19.90 -6.85
N ARG A 201 -5.24 19.46 -8.10
CA ARG A 201 -6.45 18.92 -8.74
C ARG A 201 -6.51 17.42 -8.46
N VAL A 202 -7.50 16.99 -7.71
CA VAL A 202 -7.60 15.59 -7.27
C VAL A 202 -8.67 14.85 -8.05
N ARG A 203 -8.39 13.60 -8.38
CA ARG A 203 -9.35 12.63 -8.88
C ARG A 203 -9.22 11.36 -8.08
N VAL A 204 -10.31 10.93 -7.47
CA VAL A 204 -10.38 9.68 -6.72
C VAL A 204 -11.12 8.64 -7.54
N ILE A 205 -10.57 7.43 -7.59
CA ILE A 205 -11.22 6.24 -8.15
C ILE A 205 -11.28 5.19 -7.06
N THR A 206 -12.49 4.83 -6.66
CA THR A 206 -12.76 3.70 -5.77
C THR A 206 -13.11 2.48 -6.59
N ALA A 207 -12.75 1.29 -6.11
CA ALA A 207 -13.13 0.07 -6.81
C ALA A 207 -14.63 -0.22 -6.65
N ASP A 208 -15.22 -0.78 -7.70
CA ASP A 208 -16.52 -1.43 -7.57
C ASP A 208 -16.38 -2.65 -6.64
N PRO A 209 -17.36 -2.97 -5.79
CA PRO A 209 -17.27 -4.10 -4.89
C PRO A 209 -17.00 -5.40 -5.66
N PHE A 210 -15.96 -6.13 -5.26
CA PHE A 210 -15.56 -7.41 -5.84
C PHE A 210 -15.34 -8.51 -4.80
N TYR A 211 -15.54 -8.18 -3.52
CA TYR A 211 -15.40 -9.10 -2.38
C TYR A 211 -16.60 -8.95 -1.43
N GLU A 212 -16.91 -10.01 -0.70
CA GLU A 212 -18.01 -10.01 0.30
C GLU A 212 -17.47 -9.85 1.72
N THR A 213 -16.29 -10.39 1.98
CA THR A 213 -15.66 -10.38 3.30
C THR A 213 -14.20 -9.95 3.21
N ILE A 214 -13.66 -9.45 4.32
CA ILE A 214 -12.23 -9.11 4.42
C ILE A 214 -11.32 -10.32 4.18
N ALA A 215 -11.79 -11.52 4.50
CA ALA A 215 -11.03 -12.75 4.25
C ALA A 215 -10.80 -13.00 2.75
N ASP A 216 -11.68 -12.51 1.89
CA ASP A 216 -11.57 -12.64 0.44
C ASP A 216 -10.37 -11.88 -0.12
N LEU A 217 -9.97 -10.78 0.53
CA LEU A 217 -8.79 -9.99 0.15
C LEU A 217 -7.47 -10.77 0.30
N MET A 218 -7.47 -11.83 1.12
CA MET A 218 -6.33 -12.72 1.32
C MET A 218 -6.48 -14.06 0.60
N ASN A 219 -7.59 -14.27 -0.10
CA ASN A 219 -7.89 -15.53 -0.80
C ASN A 219 -7.36 -15.47 -2.24
N PRO A 220 -6.41 -16.35 -2.63
CA PRO A 220 -5.86 -16.36 -3.99
C PRO A 220 -6.90 -16.56 -5.10
N GLN A 221 -8.04 -17.18 -4.80
CA GLN A 221 -9.12 -17.37 -5.78
C GLN A 221 -9.78 -16.06 -6.22
N PHE A 222 -9.64 -14.96 -5.45
CA PHE A 222 -10.18 -13.66 -5.80
C PHE A 222 -9.26 -12.82 -6.69
N VAL A 223 -8.03 -13.26 -6.96
CA VAL A 223 -7.10 -12.49 -7.81
C VAL A 223 -7.67 -12.26 -9.20
N ASP A 224 -8.15 -13.31 -9.87
CA ASP A 224 -8.71 -13.20 -11.22
C ASP A 224 -10.00 -12.36 -11.23
N VAL A 225 -10.84 -12.49 -10.21
CA VAL A 225 -12.06 -11.68 -10.06
C VAL A 225 -11.72 -10.20 -9.90
N ALA A 226 -10.76 -9.88 -9.04
CA ALA A 226 -10.28 -8.52 -8.83
C ALA A 226 -9.66 -7.90 -10.09
N VAL A 227 -8.86 -8.68 -10.83
CA VAL A 227 -8.25 -8.26 -12.10
C VAL A 227 -9.33 -7.97 -13.14
N ALA A 228 -10.32 -8.85 -13.29
CA ALA A 228 -11.42 -8.65 -14.25
C ALA A 228 -12.27 -7.41 -13.89
N ALA A 229 -12.60 -7.22 -12.61
CA ALA A 229 -13.32 -6.06 -12.13
C ALA A 229 -12.54 -4.76 -12.40
N GLY A 230 -11.26 -4.72 -12.03
CA GLY A 230 -10.39 -3.58 -12.26
C GLY A 230 -10.21 -3.25 -13.74
N ALA A 231 -10.06 -4.26 -14.61
CA ALA A 231 -9.96 -4.06 -16.06
C ALA A 231 -11.25 -3.47 -16.66
N LYS A 232 -12.41 -3.99 -16.24
CA LYS A 232 -13.72 -3.45 -16.65
C LYS A 232 -13.88 -1.99 -16.24
N GLN A 233 -13.59 -1.68 -14.98
CA GLN A 233 -13.68 -0.31 -14.46
C GLN A 233 -12.69 0.63 -15.16
N ALA A 234 -11.45 0.19 -15.38
CA ALA A 234 -10.45 0.98 -16.09
C ALA A 234 -10.90 1.33 -17.53
N GLN A 235 -11.52 0.39 -18.26
CA GLN A 235 -12.08 0.66 -19.59
C GLN A 235 -13.17 1.72 -19.55
N ALA A 236 -14.05 1.68 -18.54
CA ALA A 236 -15.15 2.63 -18.39
C ALA A 236 -14.66 4.07 -18.13
N VAL A 237 -13.58 4.25 -17.37
CA VAL A 237 -13.08 5.58 -16.97
C VAL A 237 -11.90 6.09 -17.81
N ALA A 238 -11.32 5.27 -18.69
CA ALA A 238 -10.05 5.57 -19.36
C ALA A 238 -10.07 6.87 -20.18
N ALA A 239 -11.13 7.11 -20.95
CA ALA A 239 -11.22 8.27 -21.82
C ALA A 239 -11.33 9.57 -21.02
N GLU A 240 -12.20 9.59 -20.01
CA GLU A 240 -12.42 10.72 -19.12
C GLU A 240 -11.14 11.02 -18.32
N LEU A 241 -10.52 9.98 -17.74
CA LEU A 241 -9.29 10.13 -16.98
C LEU A 241 -8.14 10.64 -17.83
N ALA A 242 -8.01 10.15 -19.06
CA ALA A 242 -6.98 10.62 -19.98
C ALA A 242 -7.18 12.08 -20.38
N ALA A 243 -8.43 12.52 -20.55
CA ALA A 243 -8.75 13.93 -20.82
C ALA A 243 -8.40 14.79 -19.60
N TRP A 244 -8.84 14.37 -18.42
CA TRP A 244 -8.54 15.08 -17.16
C TRP A 244 -7.03 15.19 -16.89
N TRP A 245 -6.25 14.12 -17.19
CA TRP A 245 -4.80 14.12 -16.97
C TRP A 245 -4.06 15.10 -17.89
N ARG A 246 -4.57 15.33 -19.10
CA ARG A 246 -3.97 16.25 -20.09
C ARG A 246 -4.43 17.70 -19.99
N ALA A 247 -5.65 17.95 -19.44
CA ALA A 247 -6.24 19.28 -19.29
C ALA A 247 -5.47 20.17 -18.31
#